data_1fd3a8c58c9c4d160c9336e0f75285d4
#
_entry.id   1fd3a8c58c9c4d160c9336e0f75285d4
#
_cell.length_a   1.000
_cell.length_b   1.000
_cell.length_c   1.000
_cell.angle_alpha   90.00
_cell.angle_beta   90.00
_cell.angle_gamma   90.00
#
_symmetry.space_group_name_H-M   'P 1'
#
loop_
_entity.id
_entity.type
_entity.pdbx_description
1 polymer ?
#
loop_
_entity_poly.entity_id
_entity_poly.type
_entity_poly.pdbx_seq_one_letter_code
_entity_poly.pdbx_strand_id
1 'polypeptide(L)'
;SERYWLDRPSGLPGNSAVPLVSVDGAMNHAFDGAMKPTEALMKSHYIHQAIASFGEVVARSRLMRLAPGAQVAEHVDFNYHWVSRVRIHIPIITNPQVNFYCGDESVHMAQGESWLFDSWRRHRVVNASDSARTHLVIDLAGSSRFWRIVRKADSLDNIVILPNDHSQPRVKTEQFPVAPVMAPGEMLAIVEQVLEDCESNPDNDSEMMLRYRHLLLDLVHDWREVWGLYGFNDGAFDRYRHILDRTARQLAPQPRVLVTASNNVGI
;
A
#
# COMPACT_ATOMS: atom_id res chain seq x y z
N SER A 1 0.67 -19.41 16.09
CA SER A 1 -0.21 -20.57 15.84
C SER A 1 -0.75 -20.53 14.42
N GLU A 2 -0.76 -21.64 13.71
CA GLU A 2 -1.25 -21.75 12.32
C GLU A 2 -2.70 -21.30 12.15
N ARG A 3 -3.52 -21.39 13.18
CA ARG A 3 -4.94 -20.97 13.15
C ARG A 3 -5.17 -19.49 12.81
N TYR A 4 -4.14 -18.63 12.92
CA TYR A 4 -4.24 -17.20 12.61
C TYR A 4 -3.83 -16.86 11.16
N TRP A 5 -3.24 -17.82 10.45
CA TRP A 5 -2.85 -17.60 9.06
C TRP A 5 -4.05 -17.72 8.13
N LEU A 6 -4.33 -16.67 7.40
CA LEU A 6 -5.37 -16.59 6.39
C LEU A 6 -4.73 -16.61 5.02
N ASP A 7 -5.28 -17.36 4.09
CA ASP A 7 -4.90 -17.29 2.68
C ASP A 7 -5.25 -15.90 2.11
N ARG A 8 -4.41 -15.39 1.24
CA ARG A 8 -4.69 -14.13 0.55
C ARG A 8 -5.63 -14.38 -0.63
N PRO A 9 -6.80 -13.70 -0.71
CA PRO A 9 -7.82 -13.95 -1.74
C PRO A 9 -7.32 -13.79 -3.18
N SER A 10 -6.31 -12.92 -3.40
CA SER A 10 -5.74 -12.59 -4.72
C SER A 10 -4.28 -13.06 -4.85
N GLY A 11 -3.78 -13.86 -3.92
CA GLY A 11 -2.39 -14.29 -3.91
C GLY A 11 -2.15 -15.56 -4.73
N LEU A 12 -0.95 -15.67 -5.30
CA LEU A 12 -0.46 -16.95 -5.78
C LEU A 12 -0.37 -17.95 -4.60
N PRO A 13 -0.39 -19.27 -4.89
CA PRO A 13 -0.19 -20.29 -3.85
C PRO A 13 1.05 -20.01 -3.00
N GLY A 14 0.95 -20.26 -1.70
CA GLY A 14 2.06 -20.03 -0.76
C GLY A 14 2.09 -18.64 -0.12
N ASN A 15 1.11 -17.79 -0.41
CA ASN A 15 0.94 -16.49 0.23
C ASN A 15 -0.11 -16.57 1.35
N SER A 16 0.27 -16.22 2.57
CA SER A 16 -0.66 -16.15 3.70
C SER A 16 -0.34 -14.96 4.62
N ALA A 17 -1.31 -14.54 5.41
CA ALA A 17 -1.15 -13.40 6.31
C ALA A 17 -1.85 -13.63 7.66
N VAL A 18 -1.27 -13.06 8.73
CA VAL A 18 -1.92 -12.93 10.04
C VAL A 18 -2.28 -11.47 10.23
N PRO A 19 -3.54 -11.07 10.27
CA PRO A 19 -3.94 -9.73 10.67
C PRO A 19 -3.50 -9.44 12.11
N LEU A 20 -2.83 -8.30 12.31
CA LEU A 20 -2.37 -7.82 13.62
C LEU A 20 -3.14 -6.58 14.06
N VAL A 21 -3.38 -5.66 13.13
CA VAL A 21 -4.32 -4.55 13.25
C VAL A 21 -5.25 -4.64 12.05
N SER A 22 -6.54 -4.71 12.30
CA SER A 22 -7.57 -4.93 11.28
C SER A 22 -8.88 -4.26 11.66
N VAL A 23 -9.83 -4.25 10.74
CA VAL A 23 -11.18 -3.75 11.00
C VAL A 23 -11.80 -4.52 12.17
N ASP A 24 -12.22 -3.79 13.19
CA ASP A 24 -12.80 -4.28 14.45
C ASP A 24 -11.94 -5.28 15.26
N GLY A 25 -10.64 -5.42 14.91
CA GLY A 25 -9.75 -6.41 15.52
C GLY A 25 -10.06 -7.84 15.10
N ALA A 26 -10.88 -8.04 14.10
CA ALA A 26 -11.27 -9.35 13.60
C ALA A 26 -10.22 -9.93 12.63
N MET A 27 -10.22 -11.26 12.48
CA MET A 27 -9.35 -11.94 11.53
C MET A 27 -9.92 -11.80 10.12
N ASN A 28 -9.69 -10.64 9.48
CA ASN A 28 -10.21 -10.31 8.16
C ASN A 28 -9.19 -9.56 7.29
N HIS A 29 -9.55 -9.37 6.01
CA HIS A 29 -8.79 -8.58 5.03
C HIS A 29 -9.46 -7.24 4.69
N ALA A 30 -10.49 -6.84 5.43
CA ALA A 30 -11.24 -5.61 5.19
C ALA A 30 -10.35 -4.35 5.27
N PHE A 31 -10.75 -3.32 4.53
CA PHE A 31 -10.09 -2.02 4.48
C PHE A 31 -10.90 -0.94 5.21
N ASP A 32 -12.23 -1.06 5.25
CA ASP A 32 -13.15 -0.02 5.70
C ASP A 32 -13.69 -0.35 7.09
N GLY A 33 -13.45 0.54 8.05
CA GLY A 33 -13.91 0.40 9.43
C GLY A 33 -12.85 0.81 10.44
N ALA A 34 -13.25 0.94 11.70
CA ALA A 34 -12.35 1.28 12.80
C ALA A 34 -11.32 0.19 13.01
N MET A 35 -10.05 0.56 13.04
CA MET A 35 -8.94 -0.38 13.22
C MET A 35 -8.71 -0.66 14.69
N LYS A 36 -8.53 -1.94 15.03
CA LYS A 36 -8.23 -2.43 16.38
C LYS A 36 -7.16 -3.50 16.37
N PRO A 37 -6.37 -3.64 17.45
CA PRO A 37 -5.49 -4.80 17.64
C PRO A 37 -6.27 -6.10 17.63
N THR A 38 -5.74 -7.13 16.95
CA THR A 38 -6.31 -8.48 16.94
C THR A 38 -5.84 -9.28 18.15
N GLU A 39 -6.50 -10.42 18.41
CA GLU A 39 -6.03 -11.40 19.40
C GLU A 39 -4.58 -11.86 19.11
N ALA A 40 -4.22 -12.01 17.83
CA ALA A 40 -2.88 -12.43 17.42
C ALA A 40 -1.82 -11.41 17.85
N LEU A 41 -2.09 -10.10 17.68
CA LEU A 41 -1.19 -9.05 18.14
C LEU A 41 -1.07 -9.04 19.66
N MET A 42 -2.19 -9.13 20.38
CA MET A 42 -2.20 -9.09 21.84
C MET A 42 -1.42 -10.24 22.49
N LYS A 43 -1.23 -11.34 21.78
CA LYS A 43 -0.41 -12.48 22.21
C LYS A 43 1.07 -12.39 21.80
N SER A 44 1.45 -11.36 21.04
CA SER A 44 2.80 -11.21 20.49
C SER A 44 3.47 -9.95 21.02
N HIS A 45 3.91 -9.96 22.28
CA HIS A 45 4.43 -8.78 22.98
C HIS A 45 5.51 -8.04 22.19
N TYR A 46 6.51 -8.77 21.65
CA TYR A 46 7.59 -8.14 20.89
C TYR A 46 7.12 -7.49 19.59
N ILE A 47 6.22 -8.15 18.84
CA ILE A 47 5.62 -7.56 17.63
C ILE A 47 4.77 -6.33 18.00
N HIS A 48 4.06 -6.40 19.13
CA HIS A 48 3.29 -5.28 19.63
C HIS A 48 4.19 -4.06 19.92
N GLN A 49 5.33 -4.29 20.60
CA GLN A 49 6.34 -3.26 20.87
C GLN A 49 6.94 -2.69 19.59
N ALA A 50 7.24 -3.55 18.60
CA ALA A 50 7.76 -3.13 17.31
C ALA A 50 6.78 -2.18 16.58
N ILE A 51 5.51 -2.51 16.55
CA ILE A 51 4.48 -1.63 15.95
C ILE A 51 4.37 -0.32 16.74
N ALA A 52 4.30 -0.39 18.05
CA ALA A 52 4.15 0.79 18.91
C ALA A 52 5.35 1.74 18.87
N SER A 53 6.56 1.22 18.58
CA SER A 53 7.81 2.02 18.56
C SER A 53 7.80 3.13 17.52
N PHE A 54 7.06 2.97 16.43
CA PHE A 54 6.88 4.05 15.44
C PHE A 54 6.11 5.24 16.02
N GLY A 55 5.24 5.01 17.04
CA GLY A 55 4.43 6.05 17.69
C GLY A 55 3.39 6.69 16.76
N GLU A 56 3.12 6.06 15.63
CA GLU A 56 2.23 6.50 14.56
C GLU A 56 0.81 5.91 14.70
N VAL A 57 -0.13 6.49 13.96
CA VAL A 57 -1.45 5.91 13.78
C VAL A 57 -1.34 4.77 12.76
N VAL A 58 -1.74 3.58 13.19
CA VAL A 58 -1.72 2.36 12.39
C VAL A 58 -3.08 2.15 11.74
N ALA A 59 -3.10 2.09 10.43
CA ALA A 59 -4.30 1.71 9.67
C ALA A 59 -4.44 0.19 9.63
N ARG A 60 -3.47 -0.51 9.09
CA ARG A 60 -3.45 -1.98 9.06
C ARG A 60 -2.07 -2.50 9.41
N SER A 61 -2.01 -3.67 10.02
CA SER A 61 -0.75 -4.39 10.18
C SER A 61 -0.96 -5.89 10.05
N ARG A 62 0.02 -6.58 9.46
CA ARG A 62 -0.03 -8.02 9.21
C ARG A 62 1.36 -8.64 9.28
N LEU A 63 1.45 -9.89 9.74
CA LEU A 63 2.54 -10.76 9.30
C LEU A 63 2.18 -11.30 7.92
N MET A 64 3.12 -11.24 6.99
CA MET A 64 2.96 -11.74 5.63
C MET A 64 3.98 -12.84 5.37
N ARG A 65 3.51 -14.06 5.15
CA ARG A 65 4.34 -15.24 4.89
C ARG A 65 4.34 -15.55 3.40
N LEU A 66 5.52 -15.87 2.89
CA LEU A 66 5.76 -16.38 1.55
C LEU A 66 6.47 -17.73 1.70
N ALA A 67 5.84 -18.79 1.20
CA ALA A 67 6.34 -20.16 1.31
C ALA A 67 7.66 -20.36 0.54
N PRO A 68 8.39 -21.45 0.79
CA PRO A 68 9.56 -21.84 0.01
C PRO A 68 9.24 -21.90 -1.50
N GLY A 69 10.11 -21.34 -2.33
CA GLY A 69 9.94 -21.31 -3.78
C GLY A 69 8.80 -20.46 -4.31
N ALA A 70 8.02 -19.81 -3.44
CA ALA A 70 6.86 -19.01 -3.85
C ALA A 70 7.26 -17.57 -4.22
N GLN A 71 6.35 -16.88 -4.89
CA GLN A 71 6.55 -15.49 -5.30
C GLN A 71 5.28 -14.65 -5.13
N VAL A 72 5.46 -13.36 -5.00
CA VAL A 72 4.43 -12.36 -5.23
C VAL A 72 4.64 -11.83 -6.64
N ALA A 73 3.64 -11.97 -7.52
CA ALA A 73 3.72 -11.46 -8.88
C ALA A 73 3.97 -9.96 -8.91
N GLU A 74 4.50 -9.47 -10.02
CA GLU A 74 4.70 -8.03 -10.21
C GLU A 74 3.36 -7.29 -10.20
N HIS A 75 3.28 -6.24 -9.41
CA HIS A 75 2.08 -5.44 -9.24
C HIS A 75 2.42 -4.02 -8.75
N VAL A 76 1.40 -3.18 -8.71
CA VAL A 76 1.38 -1.85 -8.07
C VAL A 76 0.30 -1.87 -7.01
N ASP A 77 0.51 -1.23 -5.89
CA ASP A 77 -0.51 -1.05 -4.84
C ASP A 77 -1.42 0.14 -5.20
N PHE A 78 -2.40 -0.06 -6.07
CA PHE A 78 -3.24 1.01 -6.62
C PHE A 78 -4.57 1.26 -5.87
N ASN A 79 -4.82 0.54 -4.78
CA ASN A 79 -6.05 0.75 -4.00
C ASN A 79 -6.01 2.09 -3.26
N TYR A 80 -7.16 2.77 -3.17
CA TYR A 80 -7.31 4.05 -2.46
C TYR A 80 -6.77 4.02 -1.01
N HIS A 81 -6.78 2.85 -0.35
CA HIS A 81 -6.20 2.69 0.98
C HIS A 81 -4.75 3.19 1.06
N TRP A 82 -3.94 3.03 0.00
CA TRP A 82 -2.51 3.39 0.01
C TRP A 82 -2.21 4.81 -0.45
N VAL A 83 -3.19 5.54 -0.99
CA VAL A 83 -2.99 6.94 -1.42
C VAL A 83 -2.53 7.84 -0.26
N SER A 84 -3.09 7.63 0.93
CA SER A 84 -2.82 8.47 2.11
C SER A 84 -2.06 7.73 3.21
N ARG A 85 -1.44 6.59 2.94
CA ARG A 85 -0.73 5.78 3.93
C ARG A 85 0.63 5.35 3.45
N VAL A 86 1.53 5.23 4.41
CA VAL A 86 2.91 4.78 4.20
C VAL A 86 3.01 3.33 4.65
N ARG A 87 3.60 2.47 3.82
CA ARG A 87 3.80 1.06 4.14
C ARG A 87 5.23 0.78 4.55
N ILE A 88 5.40 0.17 5.72
CA ILE A 88 6.68 -0.29 6.24
C ILE A 88 6.74 -1.81 6.17
N HIS A 89 7.88 -2.33 5.73
CA HIS A 89 8.23 -3.75 5.78
C HIS A 89 9.35 -3.97 6.78
N ILE A 90 9.17 -4.94 7.69
CA ILE A 90 10.20 -5.39 8.62
C ILE A 90 10.34 -6.90 8.46
N PRO A 91 11.47 -7.39 7.91
CA PRO A 91 11.73 -8.82 7.83
C PRO A 91 11.88 -9.42 9.23
N ILE A 92 11.05 -10.43 9.53
CA ILE A 92 11.12 -11.19 10.79
C ILE A 92 11.85 -12.51 10.58
N ILE A 93 11.53 -13.20 9.48
CA ILE A 93 12.20 -14.41 9.01
C ILE A 93 12.52 -14.19 7.54
N THR A 94 13.78 -14.24 7.21
CA THR A 94 14.26 -14.06 5.84
C THR A 94 15.57 -14.81 5.62
N ASN A 95 16.05 -14.92 4.40
CA ASN A 95 17.38 -15.38 4.06
C ASN A 95 17.87 -14.71 2.77
N PRO A 96 19.18 -14.77 2.44
CA PRO A 96 19.76 -14.08 1.28
C PRO A 96 19.18 -14.44 -0.09
N GLN A 97 18.44 -15.54 -0.21
CA GLN A 97 17.79 -15.95 -1.46
C GLN A 97 16.37 -15.34 -1.62
N VAL A 98 15.95 -14.50 -0.66
CA VAL A 98 14.71 -13.73 -0.78
C VAL A 98 15.05 -12.37 -1.35
N ASN A 99 14.57 -12.08 -2.56
CA ASN A 99 14.80 -10.82 -3.25
C ASN A 99 13.49 -10.05 -3.43
N PHE A 100 13.55 -8.77 -3.12
CA PHE A 100 12.55 -7.78 -3.42
C PHE A 100 13.00 -6.95 -4.62
N TYR A 101 12.10 -6.73 -5.56
CA TYR A 101 12.33 -5.95 -6.78
C TYR A 101 11.36 -4.78 -6.79
N CYS A 102 11.86 -3.58 -7.12
CA CYS A 102 11.04 -2.37 -7.28
C CYS A 102 11.61 -1.54 -8.44
N GLY A 103 10.88 -1.46 -9.54
CA GLY A 103 11.41 -0.93 -10.79
C GLY A 103 12.66 -1.73 -11.21
N ASP A 104 13.74 -1.03 -11.50
CA ASP A 104 15.03 -1.63 -11.93
C ASP A 104 15.92 -2.06 -10.75
N GLU A 105 15.49 -1.79 -9.53
CA GLU A 105 16.23 -2.08 -8.30
C GLU A 105 15.88 -3.46 -7.74
N SER A 106 16.86 -4.14 -7.15
CA SER A 106 16.64 -5.37 -6.40
C SER A 106 17.45 -5.39 -5.12
N VAL A 107 16.81 -5.78 -4.02
CA VAL A 107 17.43 -5.82 -2.70
C VAL A 107 17.06 -7.08 -1.93
N HIS A 108 17.95 -7.53 -1.06
CA HIS A 108 17.62 -8.41 0.04
C HIS A 108 17.38 -7.56 1.28
N MET A 109 16.17 -7.59 1.81
CA MET A 109 15.85 -6.92 3.07
C MET A 109 16.28 -7.81 4.25
N ALA A 110 17.28 -7.37 5.02
CA ALA A 110 17.81 -8.16 6.12
C ALA A 110 16.89 -8.14 7.36
N GLN A 111 17.02 -9.14 8.20
CA GLN A 111 16.19 -9.29 9.40
C GLN A 111 16.34 -8.10 10.35
N GLY A 112 15.21 -7.55 10.78
CA GLY A 112 15.11 -6.42 11.71
C GLY A 112 15.27 -5.04 11.06
N GLU A 113 15.61 -4.94 9.79
CA GLU A 113 15.61 -3.68 9.07
C GLU A 113 14.16 -3.17 8.85
N SER A 114 14.01 -1.85 8.75
CA SER A 114 12.74 -1.22 8.41
C SER A 114 12.85 -0.60 7.02
N TRP A 115 12.06 -1.12 6.09
CA TRP A 115 12.08 -0.71 4.69
C TRP A 115 10.82 0.05 4.32
N LEU A 116 11.05 1.17 3.61
CA LEU A 116 10.04 1.97 2.94
C LEU A 116 10.37 2.02 1.46
N PHE A 117 9.39 1.85 0.61
CA PHE A 117 9.51 1.99 -0.84
C PHE A 117 8.24 2.61 -1.41
N ASP A 118 8.34 3.16 -2.60
CA ASP A 118 7.20 3.66 -3.34
C ASP A 118 6.37 2.48 -3.88
N SER A 119 5.26 2.19 -3.22
CA SER A 119 4.38 1.07 -3.57
C SER A 119 3.57 1.29 -4.86
N TRP A 120 3.61 2.49 -5.44
CA TRP A 120 3.06 2.79 -6.76
C TRP A 120 4.02 2.41 -7.90
N ARG A 121 5.29 2.13 -7.59
CA ARG A 121 6.21 1.51 -8.54
C ARG A 121 5.94 0.02 -8.68
N ARG A 122 6.16 -0.54 -9.87
CA ARG A 122 6.08 -1.98 -10.09
C ARG A 122 7.04 -2.70 -9.17
N HIS A 123 6.50 -3.63 -8.37
CA HIS A 123 7.30 -4.39 -7.42
C HIS A 123 6.84 -5.84 -7.34
N ARG A 124 7.78 -6.71 -6.99
CA ARG A 124 7.56 -8.14 -6.81
C ARG A 124 8.51 -8.72 -5.77
N VAL A 125 8.20 -9.91 -5.27
CA VAL A 125 9.05 -10.64 -4.32
C VAL A 125 9.23 -12.06 -4.81
N VAL A 126 10.46 -12.57 -4.72
CA VAL A 126 10.78 -13.97 -5.02
C VAL A 126 11.46 -14.56 -3.79
N ASN A 127 10.92 -15.68 -3.29
CA ASN A 127 11.57 -16.50 -2.29
C ASN A 127 12.16 -17.73 -2.99
N ALA A 128 13.40 -17.66 -3.41
CA ALA A 128 14.09 -18.77 -4.08
C ALA A 128 14.70 -19.78 -3.08
N SER A 129 14.38 -19.65 -1.78
CA SER A 129 14.90 -20.52 -0.74
C SER A 129 14.00 -21.71 -0.43
N ASP A 130 14.51 -22.61 0.40
CA ASP A 130 13.81 -23.78 0.95
C ASP A 130 13.06 -23.50 2.25
N SER A 131 13.09 -22.25 2.73
CA SER A 131 12.45 -21.81 3.97
C SER A 131 11.40 -20.73 3.73
N ALA A 132 10.39 -20.64 4.60
CA ALA A 132 9.38 -19.60 4.52
C ALA A 132 9.96 -18.25 4.95
N ARG A 133 9.60 -17.20 4.20
CA ARG A 133 9.89 -15.80 4.56
C ARG A 133 8.68 -15.21 5.28
N THR A 134 8.90 -14.45 6.35
CA THR A 134 7.85 -13.71 7.07
C THR A 134 8.28 -12.27 7.29
N HIS A 135 7.47 -11.32 6.83
CA HIS A 135 7.62 -9.89 7.10
C HIS A 135 6.48 -9.38 7.98
N LEU A 136 6.80 -8.49 8.91
CA LEU A 136 5.84 -7.59 9.52
C LEU A 136 5.60 -6.44 8.55
N VAL A 137 4.35 -6.22 8.16
CA VAL A 137 3.92 -5.12 7.28
C VAL A 137 3.00 -4.22 8.06
N ILE A 138 3.25 -2.91 8.03
CA ILE A 138 2.52 -1.91 8.79
C ILE A 138 2.14 -0.76 7.85
N ASP A 139 0.86 -0.46 7.76
CA ASP A 139 0.34 0.70 7.03
C ASP A 139 0.12 1.83 8.06
N LEU A 140 0.85 2.95 7.92
CA LEU A 140 0.91 4.08 8.86
C LEU A 140 0.32 5.35 8.24
N ALA A 141 -0.19 6.25 9.07
CA ALA A 141 -0.66 7.55 8.60
C ALA A 141 0.46 8.46 8.06
N GLY A 142 1.71 8.26 8.48
CA GLY A 142 2.84 9.05 7.98
C GLY A 142 2.86 10.49 8.47
N SER A 143 2.87 10.71 9.79
CA SER A 143 2.93 12.05 10.36
C SER A 143 4.24 12.77 10.08
N SER A 144 4.30 14.08 10.36
CA SER A 144 5.53 14.87 10.24
C SER A 144 6.69 14.31 11.08
N ARG A 145 6.37 13.64 12.21
CA ARG A 145 7.36 12.95 13.05
C ARG A 145 7.95 11.76 12.29
N PHE A 146 7.11 10.94 11.66
CA PHE A 146 7.55 9.80 10.86
C PHE A 146 8.49 10.25 9.72
N TRP A 147 8.09 11.26 8.94
CA TRP A 147 8.91 11.77 7.86
C TRP A 147 10.23 12.40 8.32
N ARG A 148 10.30 12.91 9.56
CA ARG A 148 11.60 13.32 10.14
C ARG A 148 12.51 12.12 10.42
N ILE A 149 11.96 10.97 10.81
CA ILE A 149 12.74 9.74 10.97
C ILE A 149 13.26 9.26 9.62
N VAL A 150 12.37 9.20 8.60
CA VAL A 150 12.75 8.77 7.24
C VAL A 150 13.89 9.63 6.66
N ARG A 151 13.81 10.96 6.81
CA ARG A 151 14.88 11.86 6.34
C ARG A 151 16.24 11.66 7.03
N LYS A 152 16.27 10.92 8.11
CA LYS A 152 17.50 10.58 8.86
C LYS A 152 17.83 9.10 8.74
N ALA A 153 17.20 8.36 7.83
CA ALA A 153 17.31 6.90 7.76
C ALA A 153 18.74 6.40 7.55
N ASP A 154 19.57 7.17 6.87
CA ASP A 154 20.96 6.82 6.59
C ASP A 154 21.91 7.01 7.80
N SER A 155 21.40 7.53 8.94
CA SER A 155 22.20 7.70 10.14
C SER A 155 22.07 6.48 11.07
N LEU A 156 23.21 6.03 11.65
CA LEU A 156 23.24 4.96 12.64
C LEU A 156 22.45 5.28 13.93
N ASP A 157 22.03 6.54 14.11
CA ASP A 157 21.22 6.99 15.26
C ASP A 157 19.78 6.49 15.22
N ASN A 158 19.35 5.80 14.14
CA ASN A 158 18.00 5.27 13.97
C ASN A 158 17.80 3.83 14.46
N ILE A 159 18.76 3.29 15.21
CA ILE A 159 18.61 1.97 15.82
C ILE A 159 17.70 2.08 17.05
N VAL A 160 16.56 1.37 17.00
CA VAL A 160 15.64 1.27 18.14
C VAL A 160 15.80 -0.10 18.79
N ILE A 161 16.25 -0.09 20.06
CA ILE A 161 16.32 -1.31 20.87
C ILE A 161 14.97 -1.46 21.59
N LEU A 162 14.25 -2.53 21.27
CA LEU A 162 13.00 -2.85 21.97
C LEU A 162 13.31 -3.57 23.29
N PRO A 163 12.54 -3.28 24.37
CA PRO A 163 12.83 -3.82 25.70
C PRO A 163 12.67 -5.34 25.81
N ASN A 164 11.94 -5.96 24.87
CA ASN A 164 11.66 -7.41 24.86
C ASN A 164 11.13 -7.93 26.22
N ASP A 165 10.29 -7.17 26.84
CA ASP A 165 9.57 -7.50 28.06
C ASP A 165 8.10 -7.81 27.75
N HIS A 166 7.27 -7.97 28.80
CA HIS A 166 5.84 -8.21 28.62
C HIS A 166 5.02 -6.93 28.48
N SER A 167 5.66 -5.76 28.37
CA SER A 167 4.95 -4.49 28.20
C SER A 167 4.19 -4.46 26.87
N GLN A 168 3.02 -3.87 26.91
CA GLN A 168 2.17 -3.64 25.74
C GLN A 168 1.88 -2.15 25.61
N PRO A 169 2.82 -1.36 25.10
CA PRO A 169 2.60 0.06 24.89
C PRO A 169 1.42 0.27 23.94
N ARG A 170 0.68 1.35 24.14
CA ARG A 170 -0.52 1.61 23.35
C ARG A 170 -0.18 1.77 21.87
N VAL A 171 -0.74 0.91 21.02
CA VAL A 171 -0.79 1.09 19.57
C VAL A 171 -1.95 2.02 19.25
N LYS A 172 -1.65 3.17 18.66
CA LYS A 172 -2.67 4.09 18.15
C LYS A 172 -3.21 3.50 16.83
N THR A 173 -4.49 3.29 16.76
CA THR A 173 -5.13 2.74 15.55
C THR A 173 -6.06 3.75 14.91
N GLU A 174 -6.22 3.66 13.60
CA GLU A 174 -7.11 4.52 12.83
C GLU A 174 -8.57 4.29 13.26
N GLN A 175 -9.26 5.34 13.65
CA GLN A 175 -10.64 5.29 14.14
C GLN A 175 -11.65 5.77 13.09
N PHE A 176 -11.21 6.68 12.25
CA PHE A 176 -12.01 7.24 11.17
C PHE A 176 -11.35 6.83 9.86
N PRO A 177 -11.83 5.75 9.22
CA PRO A 177 -11.32 5.32 7.94
C PRO A 177 -11.55 6.41 6.89
N VAL A 178 -10.72 6.41 5.88
CA VAL A 178 -10.96 7.21 4.68
C VAL A 178 -12.34 6.87 4.15
N ALA A 179 -13.07 7.87 3.64
CA ALA A 179 -14.35 7.63 2.98
C ALA A 179 -14.22 6.50 1.94
N PRO A 180 -15.23 5.64 1.77
CA PRO A 180 -15.14 4.49 0.87
C PRO A 180 -14.97 4.88 -0.60
N VAL A 181 -15.19 6.16 -0.91
CA VAL A 181 -14.99 6.77 -2.23
C VAL A 181 -14.10 7.99 -2.06
N MET A 182 -13.13 8.14 -2.94
CA MET A 182 -12.21 9.27 -2.97
C MET A 182 -12.95 10.60 -3.12
N ALA A 183 -12.62 11.58 -2.28
CA ALA A 183 -13.20 12.93 -2.40
C ALA A 183 -12.74 13.59 -3.73
N PRO A 184 -13.57 14.44 -4.36
CA PRO A 184 -13.25 15.06 -5.64
C PRO A 184 -11.93 15.84 -5.67
N GLY A 185 -11.55 16.45 -4.55
CA GLY A 185 -10.27 17.17 -4.44
C GLY A 185 -9.07 16.24 -4.43
N GLU A 186 -9.19 15.06 -3.83
CA GLU A 186 -8.14 14.04 -3.85
C GLU A 186 -8.02 13.39 -5.24
N MET A 187 -9.16 13.12 -5.90
CA MET A 187 -9.18 12.63 -7.29
C MET A 187 -8.47 13.62 -8.22
N LEU A 188 -8.78 14.91 -8.10
CA LEU A 188 -8.10 15.95 -8.87
C LEU A 188 -6.59 15.96 -8.60
N ALA A 189 -6.17 15.95 -7.35
CA ALA A 189 -4.75 15.97 -6.99
C ALA A 189 -3.98 14.78 -7.56
N ILE A 190 -4.59 13.57 -7.55
CA ILE A 190 -3.97 12.39 -8.17
C ILE A 190 -3.88 12.53 -9.69
N VAL A 191 -4.94 12.99 -10.33
CA VAL A 191 -4.94 13.21 -11.79
C VAL A 191 -3.88 14.23 -12.19
N GLU A 192 -3.78 15.34 -11.46
CA GLU A 192 -2.75 16.36 -11.71
C GLU A 192 -1.34 15.80 -11.52
N GLN A 193 -1.11 15.03 -10.45
CA GLN A 193 0.19 14.41 -10.19
C GLN A 193 0.58 13.39 -11.27
N VAL A 194 -0.36 12.56 -11.73
CA VAL A 194 -0.13 11.60 -12.81
C VAL A 194 0.18 12.31 -14.12
N LEU A 195 -0.55 13.38 -14.45
CA LEU A 195 -0.31 14.18 -15.66
C LEU A 195 1.05 14.88 -15.61
N GLU A 196 1.43 15.45 -14.48
CA GLU A 196 2.74 16.09 -14.29
C GLU A 196 3.88 15.07 -14.44
N ASP A 197 3.70 13.87 -13.91
CA ASP A 197 4.69 12.80 -14.03
C ASP A 197 4.82 12.32 -15.50
N CYS A 198 3.71 12.21 -16.23
CA CYS A 198 3.75 11.92 -17.67
C CYS A 198 4.37 13.04 -18.50
N GLU A 199 4.09 14.30 -18.17
CA GLU A 199 4.72 15.46 -18.83
C GLU A 199 6.22 15.52 -18.62
N SER A 200 6.70 14.97 -17.52
CA SER A 200 8.14 14.89 -17.20
C SER A 200 8.86 13.81 -18.00
N ASN A 201 8.15 12.93 -18.70
CA ASN A 201 8.75 11.90 -19.57
C ASN A 201 8.86 12.44 -21.02
N PRO A 202 10.10 12.62 -21.55
CA PRO A 202 10.32 13.19 -22.87
C PRO A 202 9.86 12.31 -24.04
N ASP A 203 9.60 11.03 -23.81
CA ASP A 203 9.15 10.08 -24.83
C ASP A 203 7.64 10.15 -25.08
N ASN A 204 6.91 10.90 -24.27
CA ASN A 204 5.47 11.07 -24.43
C ASN A 204 5.16 12.11 -25.52
N ASP A 205 4.24 11.75 -26.40
CA ASP A 205 3.76 12.61 -27.47
C ASP A 205 2.83 13.72 -26.91
N SER A 206 3.04 14.96 -27.34
CA SER A 206 2.32 16.12 -26.81
C SER A 206 0.83 16.15 -27.19
N GLU A 207 0.44 15.62 -28.38
CA GLU A 207 -0.96 15.53 -28.79
C GLU A 207 -1.68 14.50 -27.94
N MET A 208 -1.04 13.36 -27.70
CA MET A 208 -1.54 12.34 -26.81
C MET A 208 -1.66 12.85 -25.37
N MET A 209 -0.65 13.57 -24.87
CA MET A 209 -0.71 14.22 -23.54
C MET A 209 -1.95 15.10 -23.40
N LEU A 210 -2.23 15.95 -24.42
CA LEU A 210 -3.41 16.80 -24.40
C LEU A 210 -4.71 15.99 -24.34
N ARG A 211 -4.79 14.92 -25.11
CA ARG A 211 -5.95 14.03 -25.12
C ARG A 211 -6.16 13.34 -23.77
N TYR A 212 -5.13 12.77 -23.19
CA TYR A 212 -5.21 12.14 -21.86
C TYR A 212 -5.61 13.15 -20.78
N ARG A 213 -5.04 14.36 -20.84
CA ARG A 213 -5.41 15.47 -19.96
C ARG A 213 -6.93 15.73 -20.01
N HIS A 214 -7.52 15.85 -21.19
CA HIS A 214 -8.95 16.07 -21.33
C HIS A 214 -9.75 14.91 -20.74
N LEU A 215 -9.43 13.67 -21.09
CA LEU A 215 -10.16 12.49 -20.59
C LEU A 215 -10.08 12.33 -19.07
N LEU A 216 -8.92 12.61 -18.48
CA LEU A 216 -8.74 12.50 -17.03
C LEU A 216 -9.39 13.68 -16.28
N LEU A 217 -9.42 14.88 -16.86
CA LEU A 217 -10.18 15.99 -16.28
C LEU A 217 -11.69 15.78 -16.40
N ASP A 218 -12.16 15.21 -17.50
CA ASP A 218 -13.59 14.81 -17.63
C ASP A 218 -13.97 13.77 -16.56
N LEU A 219 -13.08 12.79 -16.28
CA LEU A 219 -13.23 11.87 -15.16
C LEU A 219 -13.47 12.63 -13.83
N VAL A 220 -12.64 13.64 -13.55
CA VAL A 220 -12.74 14.43 -12.31
C VAL A 220 -14.06 15.23 -12.27
N HIS A 221 -14.48 15.80 -13.39
CA HIS A 221 -15.73 16.56 -13.48
C HIS A 221 -16.95 15.66 -13.22
N ASP A 222 -17.01 14.50 -13.87
CA ASP A 222 -18.10 13.54 -13.68
C ASP A 222 -18.08 12.94 -12.26
N TRP A 223 -16.90 12.70 -11.70
CA TRP A 223 -16.73 12.26 -10.31
C TRP A 223 -17.30 13.28 -9.33
N ARG A 224 -17.03 14.56 -9.56
CA ARG A 224 -17.55 15.68 -8.76
C ARG A 224 -19.08 15.78 -8.85
N GLU A 225 -19.65 15.56 -10.04
CA GLU A 225 -21.10 15.55 -10.22
C GLU A 225 -21.76 14.44 -9.41
N VAL A 226 -21.25 13.19 -9.53
CA VAL A 226 -21.77 12.04 -8.77
C VAL A 226 -21.59 12.26 -7.27
N TRP A 227 -20.46 12.82 -6.85
CA TRP A 227 -20.24 13.17 -5.44
C TRP A 227 -21.26 14.17 -4.92
N GLY A 228 -21.55 15.23 -5.67
CA GLY A 228 -22.52 16.25 -5.30
C GLY A 228 -23.96 15.73 -5.21
N LEU A 229 -24.31 14.73 -6.03
CA LEU A 229 -25.66 14.18 -6.07
C LEU A 229 -25.86 13.02 -5.09
N TYR A 230 -24.86 12.16 -4.90
CA TYR A 230 -25.02 10.87 -4.21
C TYR A 230 -24.05 10.67 -3.06
N GLY A 231 -22.91 11.40 -3.01
CA GLY A 231 -21.85 11.16 -2.04
C GLY A 231 -21.34 9.72 -2.11
N PHE A 232 -21.48 8.98 -1.02
CA PHE A 232 -21.20 7.54 -0.93
C PHE A 232 -22.40 6.73 -0.44
N ASN A 233 -23.64 7.23 -0.73
CA ASN A 233 -24.88 6.54 -0.43
C ASN A 233 -25.11 5.35 -1.39
N ASP A 234 -26.11 4.53 -1.07
CA ASP A 234 -26.49 3.38 -1.90
C ASP A 234 -26.73 3.79 -3.37
N GLY A 235 -26.13 3.03 -4.28
CA GLY A 235 -26.18 3.31 -5.72
C GLY A 235 -25.11 4.27 -6.24
N ALA A 236 -24.39 4.99 -5.38
CA ALA A 236 -23.27 5.85 -5.79
C ALA A 236 -22.09 5.03 -6.35
N PHE A 237 -21.79 3.90 -5.73
CA PHE A 237 -20.66 3.06 -6.12
C PHE A 237 -20.71 2.56 -7.56
N ASP A 238 -21.89 2.15 -8.03
CA ASP A 238 -22.08 1.71 -9.42
C ASP A 238 -21.87 2.87 -10.41
N ARG A 239 -22.22 4.09 -10.02
CA ARG A 239 -22.00 5.29 -10.83
C ARG A 239 -20.51 5.63 -10.93
N TYR A 240 -19.79 5.60 -9.81
CA TYR A 240 -18.34 5.80 -9.81
C TYR A 240 -17.62 4.73 -10.64
N ARG A 241 -18.01 3.47 -10.49
CA ARG A 241 -17.48 2.37 -11.30
C ARG A 241 -17.75 2.60 -12.80
N HIS A 242 -18.97 3.02 -13.14
CA HIS A 242 -19.33 3.34 -14.53
C HIS A 242 -18.46 4.45 -15.13
N ILE A 243 -18.14 5.50 -14.35
CA ILE A 243 -17.23 6.57 -14.79
C ILE A 243 -15.84 6.00 -15.06
N LEU A 244 -15.29 5.23 -14.13
CA LEU A 244 -13.97 4.59 -14.29
C LEU A 244 -13.93 3.68 -15.51
N ASP A 245 -14.91 2.79 -15.66
CA ASP A 245 -15.00 1.86 -16.79
C ASP A 245 -15.14 2.58 -18.14
N ARG A 246 -15.88 3.68 -18.17
CA ARG A 246 -16.02 4.51 -19.38
C ARG A 246 -14.69 5.16 -19.73
N THR A 247 -14.03 5.79 -18.77
CA THR A 247 -12.73 6.45 -18.97
C THR A 247 -11.67 5.43 -19.41
N ALA A 248 -11.59 4.27 -18.76
CA ALA A 248 -10.69 3.19 -19.16
C ALA A 248 -10.91 2.73 -20.60
N ARG A 249 -12.20 2.58 -21.02
CA ARG A 249 -12.52 2.24 -22.42
C ARG A 249 -12.12 3.34 -23.41
N GLN A 250 -12.13 4.60 -23.02
CA GLN A 250 -11.70 5.71 -23.87
C GLN A 250 -10.17 5.80 -23.97
N LEU A 251 -9.47 5.35 -22.93
CA LEU A 251 -8.01 5.29 -22.89
C LEU A 251 -7.45 4.07 -23.63
N ALA A 252 -8.13 2.90 -23.54
CA ALA A 252 -7.66 1.61 -24.06
C ALA A 252 -7.35 1.54 -25.57
N PRO A 253 -8.05 2.24 -26.51
CA PRO A 253 -7.83 2.10 -27.94
C PRO A 253 -6.62 2.88 -28.47
N GLN A 254 -5.77 3.44 -27.63
CA GLN A 254 -4.66 4.26 -28.10
C GLN A 254 -3.52 3.39 -28.64
N PRO A 255 -2.90 3.75 -29.79
CA PRO A 255 -1.78 3.01 -30.37
C PRO A 255 -0.50 3.13 -29.53
N ARG A 256 -0.44 4.12 -28.63
CA ARG A 256 0.63 4.33 -27.65
C ARG A 256 0.00 4.67 -26.30
N VAL A 257 0.58 4.13 -25.25
CA VAL A 257 0.20 4.41 -23.87
C VAL A 257 1.16 5.47 -23.34
N LEU A 258 0.65 6.47 -22.62
CA LEU A 258 1.52 7.39 -21.90
C LEU A 258 2.28 6.64 -20.81
N VAL A 259 3.51 7.02 -20.60
CA VAL A 259 4.39 6.41 -19.61
C VAL A 259 4.77 7.47 -18.57
N THR A 260 4.61 7.15 -17.31
CA THR A 260 5.08 8.01 -16.21
C THR A 260 6.61 8.05 -16.18
N ALA A 261 7.20 9.18 -15.81
CA ALA A 261 8.65 9.31 -15.67
C ALA A 261 9.15 8.51 -14.44
N SER A 262 8.40 8.55 -13.34
CA SER A 262 8.82 7.96 -12.06
C SER A 262 8.67 6.44 -12.01
N ASN A 263 7.62 5.87 -12.61
CA ASN A 263 7.27 4.45 -12.48
C ASN A 263 7.55 3.62 -13.73
N ASN A 264 7.77 4.27 -14.86
CA ASN A 264 7.87 3.62 -16.17
C ASN A 264 6.69 2.68 -16.46
N VAL A 265 5.50 3.08 -16.05
CA VAL A 265 4.24 2.35 -16.20
C VAL A 265 3.38 3.05 -17.22
N GLY A 266 2.80 2.31 -18.16
CA GLY A 266 1.79 2.85 -19.08
C GLY A 266 0.46 3.09 -18.36
N ILE A 267 -0.20 4.19 -18.68
CA ILE A 267 -1.51 4.58 -18.17
C ILE A 267 -2.61 4.04 -19.08
#